data_4e44ce5073184064b9b00ace991c0e47
#
_entry.id   4e44ce5073184064b9b00ace991c0e47
#
_cell.length_a   1.000
_cell.length_b   1.000
_cell.length_c   1.000
_cell.angle_alpha   90.00
_cell.angle_beta   90.00
_cell.angle_gamma   90.00
#
_symmetry.space_group_name_H-M   'P 1'
#
loop_
_entity.id
_entity.type
_entity.pdbx_description
1 polymer ?
#
loop_
_entity_poly.entity_id
_entity_poly.type
_entity_poly.pdbx_seq_one_letter_code
_entity_poly.pdbx_strand_id
1 'polypeptide(L)'
;MLALAGLSLVSASRAVTLVEGFSTNPLQDGWQVFGTTNLFQWDSTNHWLAVAWDSSQPNSYFYLPLGGYLTRYDDFSIAFDLRLQDIASNVAPGKTGPVQLGIGFQRYMVATNAGFLRPFGMYGMVSDIAEFGYYPYGFYYGDGGQIYDSPPHTVPSFVSSQGAYSPNELNPDYVLELPTNQLMHVTMTYNGDTQTAAITVTTNGVPVGSLPNLVLNTTNNNNFTASDDYSVDMFSIASYTSIGDDYDSLLAHGVVANLHIDLPPPAQNLTGAFSNGVWQVQFSDRTNWVYTLERTIGFGAWSDASDPAAGNGTTLVLQDTHAPAGHAYYRVRANRP
;
A
#
# COMPACT_ATOMS: atom_id res chain seq x y z
N MET A 1 -32.76 42.94 -4.81
CA MET A 1 -31.78 42.22 -4.01
C MET A 1 -31.24 41.07 -4.91
N LEU A 2 -30.14 41.30 -5.63
CA LEU A 2 -29.54 40.29 -6.47
C LEU A 2 -28.63 39.41 -5.57
N ALA A 3 -29.00 38.17 -5.40
CA ALA A 3 -28.11 37.17 -4.79
C ALA A 3 -27.03 36.84 -5.82
N LEU A 4 -25.81 37.36 -5.68
CA LEU A 4 -24.65 36.88 -6.40
C LEU A 4 -24.29 35.51 -5.82
N ALA A 5 -24.60 34.46 -6.56
CA ALA A 5 -24.07 33.12 -6.29
C ALA A 5 -22.56 33.17 -6.53
N GLY A 6 -21.78 33.19 -5.47
CA GLY A 6 -20.34 33.08 -5.55
C GLY A 6 -19.95 31.71 -6.12
N LEU A 7 -19.27 31.71 -7.24
CA LEU A 7 -18.67 30.51 -7.81
C LEU A 7 -17.52 30.07 -6.89
N SER A 8 -17.76 29.12 -6.00
CA SER A 8 -16.69 28.54 -5.20
C SER A 8 -15.93 27.53 -6.06
N LEU A 9 -14.71 27.86 -6.45
CA LEU A 9 -13.77 26.86 -6.95
C LEU A 9 -13.31 26.01 -5.76
N VAL A 10 -13.94 24.87 -5.59
CA VAL A 10 -13.44 23.85 -4.68
C VAL A 10 -12.24 23.22 -5.35
N SER A 11 -11.04 23.54 -4.84
CA SER A 11 -9.83 22.85 -5.29
C SER A 11 -9.92 21.39 -4.83
N ALA A 12 -9.97 20.46 -5.78
CA ALA A 12 -9.85 19.05 -5.45
C ALA A 12 -8.53 18.84 -4.70
N SER A 13 -8.59 18.17 -3.57
CA SER A 13 -7.40 17.72 -2.87
C SER A 13 -6.62 16.79 -3.81
N ARG A 14 -5.34 17.07 -4.03
CA ARG A 14 -4.51 16.25 -4.90
C ARG A 14 -4.16 14.95 -4.22
N ALA A 15 -4.09 13.87 -4.99
CA ALA A 15 -3.43 12.63 -4.58
C ALA A 15 -2.04 12.95 -4.03
N VAL A 16 -1.63 12.23 -3.00
CA VAL A 16 -0.28 12.38 -2.42
C VAL A 16 0.62 11.36 -3.13
N THR A 17 1.57 11.85 -3.91
CA THR A 17 2.61 11.00 -4.49
C THR A 17 3.84 11.05 -3.58
N LEU A 18 4.26 9.89 -3.11
CA LEU A 18 5.53 9.70 -2.41
C LEU A 18 6.52 9.12 -3.43
N VAL A 19 7.68 9.75 -3.53
CA VAL A 19 8.74 9.32 -4.46
C VAL A 19 10.00 9.05 -3.68
N GLU A 20 10.57 7.86 -3.86
CA GLU A 20 11.86 7.50 -3.30
C GLU A 20 12.80 7.07 -4.43
N GLY A 21 13.75 7.94 -4.74
CA GLY A 21 14.78 7.69 -5.75
C GLY A 21 16.09 7.17 -5.20
N PHE A 22 16.17 6.98 -3.87
CA PHE A 22 17.37 6.56 -3.15
C PHE A 22 18.62 7.41 -3.41
N SER A 23 18.43 8.65 -3.85
CA SER A 23 19.52 9.60 -4.12
C SER A 23 20.15 10.14 -2.83
N THR A 24 19.40 10.16 -1.75
CA THR A 24 19.81 10.49 -0.38
C THR A 24 19.63 9.27 0.51
N ASN A 25 20.18 9.31 1.72
CA ASN A 25 19.98 8.21 2.67
C ASN A 25 18.51 8.17 3.11
N PRO A 26 17.74 7.15 2.72
CA PRO A 26 16.31 7.10 2.96
C PRO A 26 15.94 7.09 4.46
N LEU A 27 16.85 6.66 5.33
CA LEU A 27 16.64 6.75 6.79
C LEU A 27 16.57 8.20 7.30
N GLN A 28 17.05 9.17 6.52
CA GLN A 28 16.92 10.60 6.84
C GLN A 28 15.61 11.19 6.27
N ASP A 29 14.96 10.48 5.36
CA ASP A 29 13.75 10.90 4.66
C ASP A 29 12.48 10.20 5.23
N GLY A 30 12.58 9.68 6.47
CA GLY A 30 11.44 9.09 7.19
C GLY A 30 11.31 7.58 7.07
N TRP A 31 12.14 6.93 6.26
CA TRP A 31 12.19 5.48 6.22
C TRP A 31 12.78 4.90 7.50
N GLN A 32 12.36 3.71 7.83
CA GLN A 32 12.75 3.00 9.05
C GLN A 32 13.01 1.53 8.76
N VAL A 33 13.70 0.85 9.67
CA VAL A 33 13.93 -0.60 9.61
C VAL A 33 13.36 -1.25 10.85
N PHE A 34 12.58 -2.30 10.67
CA PHE A 34 12.18 -3.23 11.71
C PHE A 34 12.87 -4.58 11.48
N GLY A 35 13.29 -5.25 12.53
CA GLY A 35 13.93 -6.57 12.46
C GLY A 35 15.41 -6.51 12.07
N THR A 36 15.84 -7.37 11.18
CA THR A 36 17.24 -7.59 10.80
C THR A 36 17.71 -6.52 9.81
N THR A 37 18.47 -5.53 10.27
CA THR A 37 18.84 -4.33 9.51
C THR A 37 19.78 -4.61 8.34
N ASN A 38 20.64 -5.62 8.42
CA ASN A 38 21.58 -5.96 7.35
C ASN A 38 20.93 -6.55 6.09
N LEU A 39 19.64 -6.85 6.14
CA LEU A 39 18.89 -7.28 4.95
C LEU A 39 18.61 -6.12 3.97
N PHE A 40 18.81 -4.87 4.41
CA PHE A 40 18.48 -3.67 3.65
C PHE A 40 19.69 -2.74 3.62
N GLN A 41 20.34 -2.61 2.47
CA GLN A 41 21.55 -1.82 2.31
C GLN A 41 21.35 -0.73 1.27
N TRP A 42 21.37 0.52 1.69
CA TRP A 42 21.34 1.64 0.76
C TRP A 42 22.67 1.77 0.01
N ASP A 43 22.61 1.82 -1.31
CA ASP A 43 23.75 2.09 -2.18
C ASP A 43 23.65 3.52 -2.73
N SER A 44 24.46 4.41 -2.17
CA SER A 44 24.51 5.82 -2.57
C SER A 44 25.11 6.05 -3.94
N THR A 45 25.85 5.10 -4.48
CA THR A 45 26.49 5.20 -5.79
C THR A 45 25.52 4.89 -6.91
N ASN A 46 24.71 3.86 -6.71
CA ASN A 46 23.77 3.38 -7.70
C ASN A 46 22.34 3.88 -7.47
N HIS A 47 22.09 4.59 -6.37
CA HIS A 47 20.76 5.11 -6.00
C HIS A 47 19.70 4.01 -5.92
N TRP A 48 19.97 2.95 -5.17
CA TRP A 48 19.02 1.87 -4.92
C TRP A 48 19.12 1.34 -3.50
N LEU A 49 18.14 0.55 -3.12
CA LEU A 49 18.16 -0.28 -1.93
C LEU A 49 18.49 -1.71 -2.33
N ALA A 50 19.65 -2.22 -1.91
CA ALA A 50 19.97 -3.64 -2.00
C ALA A 50 19.21 -4.38 -0.90
N VAL A 51 18.54 -5.48 -1.27
CA VAL A 51 17.68 -6.26 -0.39
C VAL A 51 18.09 -7.71 -0.42
N ALA A 52 18.22 -8.32 0.76
CA ALA A 52 18.27 -9.76 0.92
C ALA A 52 16.93 -10.23 1.50
N TRP A 53 16.19 -10.99 0.74
CA TRP A 53 15.00 -11.69 1.24
C TRP A 53 15.44 -13.03 1.79
N ASP A 54 15.52 -13.13 3.11
CA ASP A 54 16.04 -14.29 3.83
C ASP A 54 15.01 -14.80 4.84
N SER A 55 14.30 -15.84 4.47
CA SER A 55 13.26 -16.43 5.30
C SER A 55 13.79 -17.16 6.55
N SER A 56 15.10 -17.35 6.66
CA SER A 56 15.75 -17.87 7.86
C SER A 56 15.79 -16.83 9.00
N GLN A 57 15.63 -15.55 8.66
CA GLN A 57 15.63 -14.44 9.60
C GLN A 57 14.22 -14.14 10.11
N PRO A 58 14.08 -13.47 11.25
CA PRO A 58 12.79 -12.93 11.68
C PRO A 58 12.20 -11.97 10.63
N ASN A 59 10.87 -11.81 10.65
CA ASN A 59 10.20 -10.80 9.82
C ASN A 59 10.92 -9.46 9.92
N SER A 60 11.29 -8.93 8.77
CA SER A 60 12.07 -7.71 8.69
C SER A 60 11.52 -6.81 7.58
N TYR A 61 11.44 -5.52 7.87
CA TYR A 61 10.81 -4.55 6.99
C TYR A 61 11.67 -3.31 6.85
N PHE A 62 11.90 -2.89 5.62
CA PHE A 62 12.30 -1.52 5.30
C PHE A 62 11.01 -0.77 4.97
N TYR A 63 10.60 0.19 5.81
CA TYR A 63 9.25 0.72 5.74
C TYR A 63 9.15 2.23 5.90
N LEU A 64 8.08 2.79 5.34
CA LEU A 64 7.69 4.20 5.45
C LEU A 64 6.29 4.28 6.06
N PRO A 65 6.12 4.90 7.24
CA PRO A 65 4.80 5.17 7.80
C PRO A 65 3.98 6.09 6.88
N LEU A 66 2.73 5.74 6.62
CA LEU A 66 1.85 6.54 5.76
C LEU A 66 1.24 7.76 6.51
N GLY A 67 1.27 7.74 7.84
CA GLY A 67 0.62 8.76 8.69
C GLY A 67 -0.92 8.74 8.57
N GLY A 68 -1.48 7.64 8.12
CA GLY A 68 -2.92 7.41 7.99
C GLY A 68 -3.16 6.00 7.48
N TYR A 69 -4.42 5.55 7.47
CA TYR A 69 -4.79 4.24 6.99
C TYR A 69 -5.24 4.28 5.53
N LEU A 70 -4.94 3.20 4.78
CA LEU A 70 -5.62 2.83 3.56
C LEU A 70 -6.52 1.65 3.85
N THR A 71 -7.68 1.65 3.22
CA THR A 71 -8.68 0.58 3.30
C THR A 71 -9.02 0.08 1.91
N ARG A 72 -9.84 -0.94 1.81
CA ARG A 72 -10.29 -1.49 0.52
C ARG A 72 -11.09 -0.49 -0.35
N TYR A 73 -11.52 0.64 0.21
CA TYR A 73 -12.25 1.69 -0.52
C TYR A 73 -11.35 2.81 -1.04
N ASP A 74 -10.05 2.69 -0.87
CA ASP A 74 -9.09 3.71 -1.22
C ASP A 74 -8.31 3.32 -2.47
N ASP A 75 -8.32 4.20 -3.48
CA ASP A 75 -7.45 4.05 -4.65
C ASP A 75 -5.99 4.23 -4.25
N PHE A 76 -5.13 3.39 -4.77
CA PHE A 76 -3.68 3.58 -4.65
C PHE A 76 -2.94 2.94 -5.82
N SER A 77 -1.70 3.37 -6.02
CA SER A 77 -0.76 2.66 -6.87
C SER A 77 0.62 2.63 -6.25
N ILE A 78 1.37 1.59 -6.59
CA ILE A 78 2.80 1.49 -6.34
C ILE A 78 3.50 1.16 -7.65
N ALA A 79 4.63 1.82 -7.89
CA ALA A 79 5.51 1.47 -9.00
C ALA A 79 6.95 1.51 -8.51
N PHE A 80 7.76 0.56 -8.95
CA PHE A 80 9.17 0.46 -8.57
C PHE A 80 9.97 -0.31 -9.63
N ASP A 81 11.26 -0.07 -9.62
CA ASP A 81 12.19 -0.89 -10.38
C ASP A 81 12.73 -2.00 -9.49
N LEU A 82 12.71 -3.23 -9.98
CA LEU A 82 13.17 -4.44 -9.32
C LEU A 82 14.19 -5.16 -10.19
N ARG A 83 15.32 -5.54 -9.63
CA ARG A 83 16.23 -6.49 -10.25
C ARG A 83 16.58 -7.59 -9.26
N LEU A 84 16.11 -8.78 -9.53
CA LEU A 84 16.50 -9.99 -8.80
C LEU A 84 17.85 -10.46 -9.34
N GLN A 85 18.83 -10.68 -8.47
CA GLN A 85 20.19 -11.12 -8.83
C GLN A 85 20.29 -12.64 -8.78
N ASP A 86 19.82 -13.21 -7.70
CA ASP A 86 19.77 -14.65 -7.49
C ASP A 86 18.58 -15.03 -6.62
N ILE A 87 18.18 -16.28 -6.70
CA ILE A 87 17.12 -16.88 -5.91
C ILE A 87 17.52 -18.31 -5.58
N ALA A 88 17.57 -18.65 -4.31
CA ALA A 88 17.84 -19.99 -3.83
C ALA A 88 16.76 -20.44 -2.85
N SER A 89 16.26 -21.64 -3.00
CA SER A 89 15.35 -22.31 -2.09
C SER A 89 16.09 -23.35 -1.23
N ASN A 90 15.45 -23.85 -0.19
CA ASN A 90 16.01 -24.86 0.73
C ASN A 90 17.35 -24.48 1.36
N VAL A 91 17.62 -23.21 1.56
CA VAL A 91 18.90 -22.71 2.07
C VAL A 91 19.03 -22.79 3.59
N ALA A 92 17.96 -23.01 4.32
CA ALA A 92 17.95 -23.15 5.76
C ALA A 92 17.25 -24.45 6.16
N PRO A 93 18.00 -25.50 6.50
CA PRO A 93 17.43 -26.77 6.95
C PRO A 93 16.52 -26.62 8.17
N GLY A 94 15.35 -27.22 8.14
CA GLY A 94 14.34 -27.16 9.21
C GLY A 94 13.53 -25.85 9.24
N LYS A 95 13.72 -24.98 8.27
CA LYS A 95 12.86 -23.85 8.01
C LYS A 95 12.12 -24.06 6.70
N THR A 96 10.85 -24.04 6.79
CA THR A 96 9.95 -24.51 5.77
C THR A 96 8.81 -23.51 5.69
N GLY A 97 8.40 -23.17 4.53
CA GLY A 97 7.29 -22.27 4.29
C GLY A 97 7.41 -21.59 2.95
N PRO A 98 6.31 -21.29 2.32
CA PRO A 98 6.36 -20.56 1.09
C PRO A 98 6.99 -19.21 1.35
N VAL A 99 7.77 -18.84 0.44
CA VAL A 99 8.75 -17.84 0.53
C VAL A 99 8.43 -16.83 -0.51
N GLN A 100 8.12 -15.69 -0.02
CA GLN A 100 7.57 -14.62 -0.81
C GLN A 100 8.43 -13.38 -0.67
N LEU A 101 8.64 -12.74 -1.78
CA LEU A 101 9.07 -11.35 -1.83
C LEU A 101 7.82 -10.48 -1.74
N GLY A 102 7.72 -9.65 -0.73
CA GLY A 102 6.60 -8.73 -0.54
C GLY A 102 7.03 -7.27 -0.67
N ILE A 103 6.32 -6.50 -1.52
CA ILE A 103 6.51 -5.05 -1.62
C ILE A 103 5.13 -4.39 -1.68
N GLY A 104 4.79 -3.61 -0.67
CA GLY A 104 3.47 -2.97 -0.61
C GLY A 104 3.10 -2.50 0.79
N PHE A 105 1.83 -2.54 1.09
CA PHE A 105 1.29 -1.96 2.32
C PHE A 105 0.98 -3.02 3.37
N GLN A 106 1.24 -2.67 4.62
CA GLN A 106 0.95 -3.50 5.79
C GLN A 106 0.44 -2.64 6.95
N ARG A 107 -0.15 -3.28 7.94
CA ARG A 107 -0.48 -2.65 9.22
C ARG A 107 0.69 -2.81 10.18
N TYR A 108 1.32 -1.71 10.56
CA TYR A 108 2.51 -1.69 11.39
C TYR A 108 2.37 -2.51 12.67
N MET A 109 1.33 -2.25 13.47
CA MET A 109 1.11 -2.93 14.76
C MET A 109 0.89 -4.43 14.63
N VAL A 110 0.41 -4.88 13.48
CA VAL A 110 0.19 -6.30 13.19
C VAL A 110 1.48 -6.94 12.68
N ALA A 111 2.09 -6.35 11.67
CA ALA A 111 3.29 -6.88 11.03
C ALA A 111 4.51 -6.96 11.97
N THR A 112 4.61 -6.03 12.93
CA THR A 112 5.70 -6.00 13.91
C THR A 112 5.42 -6.81 15.17
N ASN A 113 4.27 -7.47 15.26
CA ASN A 113 3.99 -8.38 16.38
C ASN A 113 4.86 -9.62 16.31
N ALA A 114 5.43 -10.05 17.43
CA ALA A 114 6.33 -11.21 17.49
C ALA A 114 5.67 -12.53 17.03
N GLY A 115 4.35 -12.61 17.08
CA GLY A 115 3.58 -13.76 16.60
C GLY A 115 3.08 -13.61 15.16
N PHE A 116 3.48 -12.56 14.46
CA PHE A 116 3.03 -12.35 13.08
C PHE A 116 3.67 -13.40 12.17
N LEU A 117 2.79 -14.13 11.48
CA LEU A 117 3.16 -15.07 10.44
C LEU A 117 2.51 -14.60 9.14
N ARG A 118 3.29 -14.49 8.07
CA ARG A 118 2.75 -14.14 6.76
C ARG A 118 1.76 -15.23 6.33
N PRO A 119 0.48 -14.92 6.18
CA PRO A 119 -0.52 -15.95 5.93
C PRO A 119 -0.45 -16.47 4.50
N PHE A 120 -0.60 -17.73 4.39
CA PHE A 120 -0.76 -18.50 3.17
C PHE A 120 -2.21 -18.65 2.75
N GLY A 121 -3.03 -17.65 2.81
CA GLY A 121 -4.44 -17.86 2.61
C GLY A 121 -5.09 -18.78 3.66
N MET A 122 -4.41 -19.08 4.75
CA MET A 122 -4.93 -19.95 5.81
C MET A 122 -5.80 -19.17 6.79
N TYR A 123 -6.89 -19.79 7.21
CA TYR A 123 -7.85 -19.27 8.15
C TYR A 123 -7.22 -18.85 9.49
N GLY A 124 -7.63 -17.68 9.98
CA GLY A 124 -7.49 -17.32 11.39
C GLY A 124 -6.26 -16.51 11.77
N MET A 125 -5.45 -16.02 10.82
CA MET A 125 -4.36 -15.10 11.12
C MET A 125 -4.77 -13.66 10.89
N VAL A 126 -4.58 -12.82 11.89
CA VAL A 126 -4.79 -11.38 11.79
C VAL A 126 -3.63 -10.82 10.98
N SER A 127 -3.90 -10.35 9.78
CA SER A 127 -2.94 -9.61 8.98
C SER A 127 -3.68 -8.66 8.06
N ASP A 128 -3.18 -7.44 7.98
CA ASP A 128 -3.67 -6.42 7.08
C ASP A 128 -2.56 -6.15 6.07
N ILE A 129 -2.72 -6.61 4.84
CA ILE A 129 -1.73 -6.57 3.77
C ILE A 129 -2.40 -6.20 2.45
N ALA A 130 -1.73 -5.36 1.68
CA ALA A 130 -2.03 -5.05 0.28
C ALA A 130 -0.71 -4.88 -0.47
N GLU A 131 -0.20 -5.93 -1.10
CA GLU A 131 1.16 -5.93 -1.64
C GLU A 131 1.29 -6.66 -2.98
N PHE A 132 2.33 -6.29 -3.73
CA PHE A 132 2.91 -7.12 -4.76
C PHE A 132 3.61 -8.30 -4.09
N GLY A 133 3.25 -9.52 -4.47
CA GLY A 133 3.85 -10.75 -3.99
C GLY A 133 4.49 -11.53 -5.15
N TYR A 134 5.72 -11.99 -4.95
CA TYR A 134 6.37 -12.92 -5.85
C TYR A 134 6.78 -14.18 -5.10
N TYR A 135 6.31 -15.31 -5.57
CA TYR A 135 6.61 -16.65 -5.08
C TYR A 135 7.49 -17.34 -6.14
N PRO A 136 8.82 -17.38 -5.96
CA PRO A 136 9.71 -17.99 -6.96
C PRO A 136 9.54 -19.50 -7.07
N TYR A 137 9.03 -20.11 -6.00
CA TYR A 137 8.65 -21.51 -5.95
C TYR A 137 7.33 -21.60 -5.21
N GLY A 138 6.36 -22.28 -5.77
CA GLY A 138 5.11 -22.55 -5.10
C GLY A 138 5.08 -23.98 -4.59
N PHE A 139 4.50 -24.17 -3.43
CA PHE A 139 4.19 -25.49 -2.89
C PHE A 139 2.71 -25.63 -2.70
N TYR A 140 2.20 -26.77 -3.05
CA TYR A 140 0.83 -27.11 -2.79
C TYR A 140 0.74 -28.32 -1.88
N TYR A 141 -0.06 -28.20 -0.83
CA TYR A 141 -0.55 -29.33 -0.06
C TYR A 141 -1.79 -29.89 -0.74
N GLY A 142 -1.65 -31.04 -1.38
CA GLY A 142 -2.80 -31.83 -1.78
C GLY A 142 -3.41 -32.58 -0.60
N ASP A 143 -4.66 -33.01 -0.74
CA ASP A 143 -5.29 -33.96 0.16
C ASP A 143 -4.38 -35.19 0.36
N GLY A 144 -3.90 -35.41 1.59
CA GLY A 144 -2.99 -36.49 1.91
C GLY A 144 -1.54 -36.11 2.14
N GLY A 145 -1.19 -34.82 2.20
CA GLY A 145 0.16 -34.35 2.57
C GLY A 145 1.20 -34.51 1.45
N GLN A 146 0.76 -34.57 0.19
CA GLN A 146 1.69 -34.54 -0.95
C GLN A 146 2.09 -33.11 -1.28
N ILE A 147 3.38 -32.90 -1.45
CA ILE A 147 3.95 -31.63 -1.91
C ILE A 147 4.02 -31.66 -3.44
N TYR A 148 3.47 -30.66 -4.07
CA TYR A 148 3.58 -30.46 -5.51
C TYR A 148 4.41 -29.21 -5.81
N ASP A 149 5.38 -29.35 -6.69
CA ASP A 149 6.09 -28.21 -7.25
C ASP A 149 5.12 -27.37 -8.07
N SER A 150 4.95 -26.12 -7.68
CA SER A 150 4.18 -25.13 -8.43
C SER A 150 5.12 -24.21 -9.17
N PRO A 151 4.77 -23.77 -10.39
CA PRO A 151 5.58 -22.78 -11.10
C PRO A 151 5.61 -21.45 -10.33
N PRO A 152 6.57 -20.56 -10.61
CA PRO A 152 6.64 -19.25 -10.01
C PRO A 152 5.36 -18.44 -10.26
N HIS A 153 4.91 -17.70 -9.22
CA HIS A 153 3.72 -16.88 -9.27
C HIS A 153 4.01 -15.42 -8.93
N THR A 154 3.39 -14.52 -9.67
CA THR A 154 3.36 -13.09 -9.37
C THR A 154 1.91 -12.70 -9.10
N VAL A 155 1.61 -12.22 -7.90
CA VAL A 155 0.24 -12.02 -7.45
C VAL A 155 0.04 -10.68 -6.73
N PRO A 156 -1.10 -10.02 -6.89
CA PRO A 156 -1.55 -9.02 -5.95
C PRO A 156 -2.10 -9.71 -4.70
N SER A 157 -1.47 -9.49 -3.56
CA SER A 157 -1.83 -10.13 -2.30
C SER A 157 -2.59 -9.17 -1.41
N PHE A 158 -3.84 -9.50 -1.10
CA PHE A 158 -4.69 -8.75 -0.18
C PHE A 158 -5.14 -9.67 0.94
N VAL A 159 -4.83 -9.31 2.16
CA VAL A 159 -5.18 -10.12 3.33
C VAL A 159 -5.75 -9.21 4.40
N SER A 160 -6.86 -9.61 4.96
CA SER A 160 -7.50 -8.98 6.13
C SER A 160 -7.45 -9.91 7.33
N SER A 161 -7.91 -9.43 8.49
CA SER A 161 -8.03 -10.23 9.70
C SER A 161 -8.99 -11.43 9.57
N GLN A 162 -9.79 -11.51 8.52
CA GLN A 162 -10.82 -12.52 8.35
C GLN A 162 -10.68 -13.35 7.07
N GLY A 163 -9.75 -13.02 6.19
CA GLY A 163 -9.55 -13.78 4.98
C GLY A 163 -8.45 -13.26 4.07
N ALA A 164 -8.01 -14.10 3.16
CA ALA A 164 -7.09 -13.75 2.11
C ALA A 164 -7.82 -13.66 0.77
N TYR A 165 -7.55 -12.58 0.06
CA TYR A 165 -8.02 -12.34 -1.30
C TYR A 165 -6.89 -12.53 -2.33
N SER A 166 -5.78 -13.08 -1.90
CA SER A 166 -4.74 -13.49 -2.82
C SER A 166 -5.26 -14.63 -3.68
N PRO A 167 -4.97 -14.62 -4.97
CA PRO A 167 -5.02 -15.88 -5.70
C PRO A 167 -4.12 -16.86 -4.93
N ASN A 168 -4.63 -18.07 -4.69
CA ASN A 168 -3.74 -19.05 -4.10
C ASN A 168 -2.60 -19.32 -5.09
N GLU A 169 -1.47 -19.76 -4.59
CA GLU A 169 -0.29 -20.14 -5.36
C GLU A 169 -0.53 -21.24 -6.41
N LEU A 170 -1.75 -21.75 -6.48
CA LEU A 170 -2.20 -22.75 -7.44
C LEU A 170 -3.04 -22.19 -8.57
N ASN A 171 -3.37 -20.89 -8.50
CA ASN A 171 -4.16 -20.31 -9.57
C ASN A 171 -3.29 -20.18 -10.83
N PRO A 172 -3.50 -21.02 -11.87
CA PRO A 172 -2.66 -21.04 -13.06
C PRO A 172 -2.69 -19.71 -13.82
N ASP A 173 -3.66 -18.84 -13.53
CA ASP A 173 -3.77 -17.54 -14.19
C ASP A 173 -2.72 -16.55 -13.72
N TYR A 174 -2.08 -16.80 -12.56
CA TYR A 174 -1.05 -15.93 -11.99
C TYR A 174 0.37 -16.51 -12.12
N VAL A 175 0.54 -17.53 -12.93
CA VAL A 175 1.87 -18.08 -13.24
C VAL A 175 2.65 -17.05 -14.05
N LEU A 176 3.64 -16.45 -13.41
CA LEU A 176 4.57 -15.53 -14.03
C LEU A 176 5.91 -15.60 -13.30
N GLU A 177 6.92 -16.11 -13.99
CA GLU A 177 8.29 -16.10 -13.51
C GLU A 177 8.94 -14.74 -13.79
N LEU A 178 9.58 -14.18 -12.77
CA LEU A 178 10.35 -12.95 -12.91
C LEU A 178 11.79 -13.28 -13.35
N PRO A 179 12.29 -12.65 -14.42
CA PRO A 179 13.65 -12.89 -14.90
C PRO A 179 14.69 -12.38 -13.88
N THR A 180 15.75 -13.16 -13.67
CA THR A 180 16.90 -12.73 -12.88
C THR A 180 17.88 -11.89 -13.73
N ASN A 181 18.63 -11.00 -13.06
CA ASN A 181 19.64 -10.12 -13.65
C ASN A 181 19.11 -9.15 -14.71
N GLN A 182 17.81 -8.93 -14.76
CA GLN A 182 17.18 -7.92 -15.61
C GLN A 182 16.46 -6.87 -14.72
N LEU A 183 16.56 -5.60 -15.14
CA LEU A 183 15.81 -4.55 -14.50
C LEU A 183 14.36 -4.60 -15.00
N MET A 184 13.45 -4.81 -14.07
CA MET A 184 12.02 -4.83 -14.30
C MET A 184 11.40 -3.57 -13.74
N HIS A 185 10.44 -3.01 -14.45
CA HIS A 185 9.52 -2.03 -13.90
C HIS A 185 8.22 -2.72 -13.51
N VAL A 186 7.89 -2.67 -12.22
CA VAL A 186 6.69 -3.28 -11.64
C VAL A 186 5.72 -2.18 -11.28
N THR A 187 4.45 -2.35 -11.65
CA THR A 187 3.37 -1.48 -11.20
C THR A 187 2.24 -2.33 -10.62
N MET A 188 1.74 -1.96 -9.46
CA MET A 188 0.49 -2.48 -8.91
C MET A 188 -0.46 -1.32 -8.70
N THR A 189 -1.67 -1.43 -9.25
CA THR A 189 -2.75 -0.47 -9.07
C THR A 189 -3.92 -1.11 -8.37
N TYR A 190 -4.61 -0.35 -7.54
CA TYR A 190 -5.83 -0.76 -6.88
C TYR A 190 -6.89 0.33 -7.03
N ASN A 191 -8.08 -0.07 -7.45
CA ASN A 191 -9.24 0.79 -7.54
C ASN A 191 -10.24 0.42 -6.44
N GLY A 192 -10.49 1.34 -5.52
CA GLY A 192 -11.35 1.14 -4.36
C GLY A 192 -12.83 1.05 -4.71
N ASP A 193 -13.29 1.73 -5.77
CA ASP A 193 -14.70 1.69 -6.19
C ASP A 193 -15.07 0.32 -6.75
N THR A 194 -14.21 -0.25 -7.60
CA THR A 194 -14.40 -1.57 -8.20
C THR A 194 -13.79 -2.71 -7.40
N GLN A 195 -12.96 -2.38 -6.40
CA GLN A 195 -12.19 -3.30 -5.59
C GLN A 195 -11.35 -4.26 -6.45
N THR A 196 -10.66 -3.68 -7.41
CA THR A 196 -9.90 -4.42 -8.41
C THR A 196 -8.42 -4.04 -8.34
N ALA A 197 -7.56 -5.04 -8.26
CA ALA A 197 -6.12 -4.88 -8.33
C ALA A 197 -5.56 -5.40 -9.65
N ALA A 198 -4.54 -4.72 -10.17
CA ALA A 198 -3.81 -5.13 -11.36
C ALA A 198 -2.31 -5.03 -11.12
N ILE A 199 -1.55 -5.98 -11.66
CA ILE A 199 -0.08 -5.94 -11.70
C ILE A 199 0.38 -5.95 -13.15
N THR A 200 1.36 -5.10 -13.45
CA THR A 200 2.12 -5.17 -14.70
C THR A 200 3.61 -5.26 -14.39
N VAL A 201 4.31 -6.09 -15.13
CA VAL A 201 5.77 -6.22 -15.06
C VAL A 201 6.32 -6.05 -16.46
N THR A 202 7.24 -5.11 -16.64
CA THR A 202 7.88 -4.87 -17.93
C THR A 202 9.41 -4.88 -17.80
N THR A 203 10.08 -5.31 -18.87
CA THR A 203 11.54 -5.20 -19.03
C THR A 203 11.81 -4.38 -20.28
N ASN A 204 12.51 -3.27 -20.16
CA ASN A 204 12.72 -2.31 -21.26
C ASN A 204 11.41 -1.88 -21.95
N GLY A 205 10.33 -1.71 -21.18
CA GLY A 205 9.02 -1.34 -21.68
C GLY A 205 8.23 -2.46 -22.36
N VAL A 206 8.76 -3.69 -22.40
CA VAL A 206 8.08 -4.86 -22.96
C VAL A 206 7.50 -5.69 -21.80
N PRO A 207 6.21 -6.08 -21.84
CA PRO A 207 5.63 -6.94 -20.82
C PRO A 207 6.39 -8.27 -20.69
N VAL A 208 6.68 -8.68 -19.47
CA VAL A 208 7.27 -10.00 -19.14
C VAL A 208 6.23 -11.09 -19.34
N GLY A 209 4.96 -10.77 -19.05
CA GLY A 209 3.82 -11.65 -19.22
C GLY A 209 2.52 -10.87 -19.00
N SER A 210 1.42 -11.58 -18.98
CA SER A 210 0.08 -11.01 -18.73
C SER A 210 -0.53 -11.67 -17.51
N LEU A 211 -1.01 -10.85 -16.57
CA LEU A 211 -1.70 -11.30 -15.37
C LEU A 211 -3.15 -10.80 -15.42
N PRO A 212 -4.12 -11.59 -14.95
CA PRO A 212 -5.49 -11.12 -14.81
C PRO A 212 -5.61 -10.13 -13.66
N ASN A 213 -6.65 -9.30 -13.71
CA ASN A 213 -7.02 -8.46 -12.58
C ASN A 213 -7.59 -9.31 -11.44
N LEU A 214 -7.19 -9.02 -10.22
CA LEU A 214 -7.80 -9.59 -9.03
C LEU A 214 -9.02 -8.74 -8.64
N VAL A 215 -10.18 -9.36 -8.52
CA VAL A 215 -11.40 -8.71 -8.04
C VAL A 215 -11.70 -9.17 -6.62
N LEU A 216 -11.62 -8.25 -5.66
CA LEU A 216 -11.83 -8.56 -4.23
C LEU A 216 -13.31 -8.70 -3.85
N ASN A 217 -14.21 -8.11 -4.63
CA ASN A 217 -15.65 -8.06 -4.33
C ASN A 217 -16.41 -9.28 -4.87
N THR A 218 -15.76 -10.41 -5.09
CA THR A 218 -16.43 -11.63 -5.52
C THR A 218 -16.48 -12.63 -4.37
N THR A 219 -17.67 -13.24 -4.17
CA THR A 219 -17.77 -14.54 -3.49
C THR A 219 -17.06 -15.56 -4.37
N ASN A 220 -15.81 -15.82 -4.12
CA ASN A 220 -15.16 -16.94 -4.77
C ASN A 220 -15.60 -18.26 -4.11
N ASN A 221 -15.44 -19.35 -4.82
CA ASN A 221 -15.94 -20.69 -4.48
C ASN A 221 -15.38 -21.27 -3.16
N ASN A 222 -14.57 -20.51 -2.41
CA ASN A 222 -13.87 -20.95 -1.21
C ASN A 222 -14.46 -20.38 0.10
N ASN A 223 -15.72 -19.95 0.11
CA ASN A 223 -16.44 -19.43 1.30
C ASN A 223 -15.83 -18.16 1.94
N PHE A 224 -14.97 -17.44 1.27
CA PHE A 224 -14.53 -16.13 1.71
C PHE A 224 -15.59 -15.10 1.33
N THR A 225 -16.23 -14.53 2.32
CA THR A 225 -17.11 -13.39 2.09
C THR A 225 -16.25 -12.13 1.98
N ALA A 226 -16.48 -11.35 0.94
CA ALA A 226 -15.82 -10.05 0.70
C ALA A 226 -16.19 -8.98 1.74
N SER A 227 -16.49 -9.35 2.98
CA SER A 227 -16.96 -8.43 4.01
C SER A 227 -15.85 -7.79 4.83
N ASP A 228 -14.59 -8.15 4.57
CA ASP A 228 -13.55 -7.88 5.53
C ASP A 228 -12.59 -6.81 5.05
N ASP A 229 -12.63 -5.69 5.74
CA ASP A 229 -11.79 -4.54 5.46
C ASP A 229 -10.36 -4.82 5.92
N TYR A 230 -9.40 -4.70 5.01
CA TYR A 230 -8.02 -4.51 5.41
C TYR A 230 -7.80 -3.05 5.80
N SER A 231 -6.85 -2.81 6.69
CA SER A 231 -6.47 -1.48 7.13
C SER A 231 -4.96 -1.42 7.28
N VAL A 232 -4.29 -0.75 6.36
CA VAL A 232 -2.82 -0.67 6.28
C VAL A 232 -2.35 0.76 6.53
N ASP A 233 -1.20 0.93 7.21
CA ASP A 233 -0.69 2.23 7.65
C ASP A 233 0.81 2.43 7.40
N MET A 234 1.48 1.46 6.80
CA MET A 234 2.85 1.60 6.31
C MET A 234 3.01 1.00 4.93
N PHE A 235 3.92 1.56 4.14
CA PHE A 235 4.48 0.89 2.97
C PHE A 235 5.75 0.15 3.38
N SER A 236 6.01 -1.03 2.83
CA SER A 236 7.18 -1.82 3.18
C SER A 236 7.77 -2.62 2.03
N ILE A 237 9.07 -2.82 2.08
CA ILE A 237 9.80 -3.88 1.39
C ILE A 237 10.06 -4.93 2.45
N ALA A 238 9.41 -6.10 2.31
CA ALA A 238 9.30 -7.10 3.37
C ALA A 238 10.12 -8.35 3.08
N SER A 239 10.93 -8.76 4.04
CA SER A 239 11.53 -10.08 4.13
C SER A 239 10.83 -10.87 5.23
N TYR A 240 10.01 -11.84 4.81
CA TYR A 240 9.20 -12.64 5.74
C TYR A 240 9.96 -13.83 6.27
N THR A 241 9.74 -14.16 7.54
CA THR A 241 10.25 -15.40 8.13
C THR A 241 9.47 -16.60 7.60
N SER A 242 10.14 -17.71 7.47
CA SER A 242 9.52 -19.00 7.23
C SER A 242 8.65 -19.44 8.43
N ILE A 243 7.47 -19.97 8.16
CA ILE A 243 6.50 -20.32 9.20
C ILE A 243 6.64 -21.73 9.79
N GLY A 244 7.71 -22.45 9.46
CA GLY A 244 8.03 -23.76 10.11
C GLY A 244 7.23 -24.93 9.56
N ASP A 245 7.83 -26.11 9.62
CA ASP A 245 7.33 -27.45 9.29
C ASP A 245 7.09 -27.76 7.80
N ASP A 246 8.06 -28.42 7.17
CA ASP A 246 8.02 -29.14 5.90
C ASP A 246 7.99 -28.34 4.58
N TYR A 247 8.37 -27.04 4.55
CA TYR A 247 8.37 -26.22 3.34
C TYR A 247 9.70 -25.51 3.11
N ASP A 248 9.93 -25.05 1.89
CA ASP A 248 11.19 -24.42 1.50
C ASP A 248 11.49 -23.11 2.21
N SER A 249 12.76 -22.87 2.42
CA SER A 249 13.29 -21.57 2.79
C SER A 249 13.83 -20.83 1.58
N LEU A 250 13.78 -19.50 1.60
CA LEU A 250 14.25 -18.61 0.54
C LEU A 250 15.46 -17.81 1.00
N LEU A 251 16.43 -17.71 0.11
CA LEU A 251 17.40 -16.64 0.10
C LEU A 251 17.44 -16.05 -1.30
N ALA A 252 17.04 -14.80 -1.44
CA ALA A 252 17.10 -14.07 -2.69
C ALA A 252 17.80 -12.74 -2.48
N HIS A 253 18.56 -12.29 -3.45
CA HIS A 253 19.16 -10.97 -3.45
C HIS A 253 18.67 -10.15 -4.64
N GLY A 254 18.54 -8.86 -4.43
CA GLY A 254 18.14 -7.95 -5.48
C GLY A 254 18.25 -6.51 -5.08
N VAL A 255 17.74 -5.64 -5.95
CA VAL A 255 17.69 -4.21 -5.68
C VAL A 255 16.32 -3.66 -6.00
N VAL A 256 15.89 -2.67 -5.21
CA VAL A 256 14.69 -1.88 -5.43
C VAL A 256 15.11 -0.43 -5.66
N ALA A 257 14.55 0.22 -6.67
CA ALA A 257 14.82 1.59 -7.02
C ALA A 257 13.57 2.30 -7.55
N ASN A 258 13.65 3.61 -7.74
CA ASN A 258 12.63 4.43 -8.40
C ASN A 258 11.20 4.15 -7.89
N LEU A 259 11.04 4.15 -6.57
CA LEU A 259 9.75 3.86 -5.96
C LEU A 259 8.82 5.07 -6.04
N HIS A 260 7.62 4.84 -6.55
CA HIS A 260 6.52 5.80 -6.59
C HIS A 260 5.31 5.18 -5.90
N ILE A 261 4.70 5.93 -5.00
CA ILE A 261 3.49 5.51 -4.28
C ILE A 261 2.46 6.62 -4.42
N ASP A 262 1.37 6.35 -5.11
CA ASP A 262 0.23 7.25 -5.17
C ASP A 262 -0.80 6.85 -4.13
N LEU A 263 -1.16 7.81 -3.30
CA LEU A 263 -2.15 7.65 -2.25
C LEU A 263 -3.36 8.53 -2.57
N PRO A 264 -4.55 8.14 -2.16
CA PRO A 264 -5.73 8.96 -2.37
C PRO A 264 -5.60 10.29 -1.63
N PRO A 265 -6.29 11.33 -2.11
CA PRO A 265 -6.28 12.62 -1.46
C PRO A 265 -6.80 12.52 -0.02
N PRO A 266 -6.26 13.32 0.91
CA PRO A 266 -6.68 13.30 2.31
C PRO A 266 -8.14 13.73 2.51
N ALA A 267 -8.70 14.51 1.60
CA ALA A 267 -10.09 14.94 1.61
C ALA A 267 -10.74 14.60 0.26
N GLN A 268 -11.84 13.87 0.28
CA GLN A 268 -12.57 13.44 -0.92
C GLN A 268 -14.00 13.97 -0.91
N ASN A 269 -14.65 14.00 -2.07
CA ASN A 269 -16.05 14.40 -2.20
C ASN A 269 -16.36 15.78 -1.59
N LEU A 270 -15.48 16.74 -1.83
CA LEU A 270 -15.51 18.06 -1.23
C LEU A 270 -16.70 18.87 -1.80
N THR A 271 -17.59 19.30 -0.93
CA THR A 271 -18.73 20.15 -1.26
C THR A 271 -18.76 21.37 -0.36
N GLY A 272 -19.09 22.52 -0.91
CA GLY A 272 -19.17 23.77 -0.15
C GLY A 272 -20.53 24.43 -0.28
N ALA A 273 -21.00 25.07 0.78
CA ALA A 273 -22.24 25.81 0.80
C ALA A 273 -22.15 27.05 1.68
N PHE A 274 -22.83 28.12 1.27
CA PHE A 274 -22.99 29.35 2.07
C PHE A 274 -24.45 29.50 2.50
N SER A 275 -24.69 29.56 3.78
CA SER A 275 -26.01 29.72 4.33
C SER A 275 -25.97 30.54 5.63
N ASN A 276 -26.88 31.51 5.77
CA ASN A 276 -27.05 32.30 6.97
C ASN A 276 -25.77 33.00 7.48
N GLY A 277 -24.92 33.47 6.58
CA GLY A 277 -23.65 34.14 6.96
C GLY A 277 -22.52 33.19 7.32
N VAL A 278 -22.73 31.88 7.21
CA VAL A 278 -21.75 30.86 7.47
C VAL A 278 -21.37 30.18 6.16
N TRP A 279 -20.08 30.06 5.89
CA TRP A 279 -19.55 29.17 4.88
C TRP A 279 -19.23 27.82 5.51
N GLN A 280 -19.68 26.75 4.91
CA GLN A 280 -19.32 25.41 5.34
C GLN A 280 -18.80 24.56 4.19
N VAL A 281 -17.87 23.69 4.50
CA VAL A 281 -17.39 22.65 3.62
C VAL A 281 -17.60 21.29 4.26
N GLN A 282 -18.07 20.34 3.45
CA GLN A 282 -18.25 18.95 3.84
C GLN A 282 -17.42 18.06 2.92
N PHE A 283 -16.78 17.03 3.46
CA PHE A 283 -15.95 16.10 2.70
C PHE A 283 -15.81 14.78 3.46
N SER A 284 -15.46 13.71 2.73
CA SER A 284 -15.02 12.46 3.33
C SER A 284 -13.59 12.63 3.81
N ASP A 285 -13.37 12.42 5.10
CA ASP A 285 -12.08 12.59 5.75
C ASP A 285 -11.35 11.24 5.92
N ARG A 286 -10.13 11.30 6.45
CA ARG A 286 -9.33 10.14 6.84
C ARG A 286 -8.95 10.23 8.30
N THR A 287 -8.94 9.09 8.98
CA THR A 287 -8.37 9.01 10.33
C THR A 287 -6.89 9.42 10.31
N ASN A 288 -6.41 9.94 11.44
CA ASN A 288 -5.03 10.40 11.61
C ASN A 288 -4.59 11.59 10.73
N TRP A 289 -5.54 12.34 10.22
CA TRP A 289 -5.29 13.64 9.61
C TRP A 289 -5.96 14.74 10.42
N VAL A 290 -5.39 15.95 10.36
CA VAL A 290 -5.97 17.16 10.95
C VAL A 290 -6.31 18.12 9.83
N TYR A 291 -7.54 18.56 9.80
CA TYR A 291 -8.10 19.41 8.75
C TYR A 291 -8.39 20.81 9.28
N THR A 292 -8.07 21.82 8.49
CA THR A 292 -8.37 23.22 8.78
C THR A 292 -8.98 23.85 7.54
N LEU A 293 -10.11 24.54 7.70
CA LEU A 293 -10.63 25.38 6.64
C LEU A 293 -9.82 26.69 6.61
N GLU A 294 -9.26 27.00 5.45
CA GLU A 294 -8.54 28.25 5.23
C GLU A 294 -9.29 29.15 4.26
N ARG A 295 -9.11 30.44 4.43
CA ARG A 295 -9.73 31.49 3.63
C ARG A 295 -8.73 32.49 3.12
N THR A 296 -8.98 33.01 1.88
CA THR A 296 -8.33 34.19 1.35
C THR A 296 -9.33 35.07 0.60
N ILE A 297 -9.10 36.37 0.58
CA ILE A 297 -9.97 37.34 -0.13
C ILE A 297 -9.47 37.63 -1.55
N GLY A 298 -8.21 37.40 -1.86
CA GLY A 298 -7.61 37.77 -3.14
C GLY A 298 -6.44 36.91 -3.62
N PHE A 299 -6.47 35.60 -3.32
CA PHE A 299 -5.39 34.65 -3.66
C PHE A 299 -4.00 35.01 -3.09
N GLY A 300 -3.94 35.93 -2.13
CA GLY A 300 -2.74 36.25 -1.37
C GLY A 300 -2.50 35.26 -0.22
N ALA A 301 -2.22 35.77 0.96
CA ALA A 301 -2.05 34.93 2.14
C ALA A 301 -3.36 34.22 2.51
N TRP A 302 -3.24 32.97 2.87
CA TRP A 302 -4.30 32.14 3.42
C TRP A 302 -4.31 32.25 4.95
N SER A 303 -5.47 32.34 5.55
CA SER A 303 -5.64 32.35 7.00
C SER A 303 -6.64 31.28 7.43
N ASP A 304 -6.43 30.72 8.61
CA ASP A 304 -7.34 29.76 9.19
C ASP A 304 -8.73 30.40 9.40
N ALA A 305 -9.75 29.73 8.92
CA ALA A 305 -11.15 30.14 9.00
C ALA A 305 -11.96 29.20 9.91
N SER A 306 -11.38 28.07 10.31
CA SER A 306 -11.91 27.17 11.34
C SER A 306 -10.81 26.76 12.31
N ASP A 307 -11.20 26.25 13.48
CA ASP A 307 -10.28 25.48 14.31
C ASP A 307 -9.87 24.19 13.60
N PRO A 308 -8.65 23.66 13.89
CA PRO A 308 -8.23 22.35 13.43
C PRO A 308 -9.14 21.24 13.96
N ALA A 309 -9.57 20.33 13.09
CA ALA A 309 -10.41 19.19 13.44
C ALA A 309 -9.74 17.88 13.03
N ALA A 310 -9.70 16.91 13.94
CA ALA A 310 -9.19 15.57 13.65
C ALA A 310 -10.18 14.81 12.77
N GLY A 311 -9.65 14.10 11.76
CA GLY A 311 -10.43 13.20 10.95
C GLY A 311 -10.82 11.93 11.72
N ASN A 312 -11.93 11.35 11.33
CA ASN A 312 -12.51 10.16 11.97
C ASN A 312 -12.82 9.03 10.96
N GLY A 313 -12.46 9.23 9.68
CA GLY A 313 -12.70 8.26 8.60
C GLY A 313 -14.12 8.27 8.06
N THR A 314 -14.88 9.35 8.31
CA THR A 314 -16.25 9.48 7.81
C THR A 314 -16.45 10.80 7.07
N THR A 315 -17.50 11.54 7.41
CA THR A 315 -17.77 12.87 6.88
C THR A 315 -17.41 13.93 7.89
N LEU A 316 -16.54 14.87 7.50
CA LEU A 316 -16.18 16.03 8.30
C LEU A 316 -16.83 17.30 7.73
N VAL A 317 -17.31 18.15 8.61
CA VAL A 317 -17.84 19.47 8.27
C VAL A 317 -17.01 20.53 8.99
N LEU A 318 -16.41 21.45 8.21
CA LEU A 318 -15.71 22.61 8.73
C LEU A 318 -16.50 23.88 8.38
N GLN A 319 -16.47 24.87 9.24
CA GLN A 319 -17.29 26.08 9.10
C GLN A 319 -16.46 27.35 9.32
N ASP A 320 -16.68 28.35 8.46
CA ASP A 320 -16.32 29.75 8.72
C ASP A 320 -17.54 30.50 9.18
N THR A 321 -17.65 30.68 10.50
CA THR A 321 -18.76 31.44 11.12
C THR A 321 -18.60 32.97 10.97
N HIS A 322 -17.46 33.41 10.42
CA HIS A 322 -17.14 34.81 10.19
C HIS A 322 -16.85 35.07 8.70
N ALA A 323 -17.60 34.39 7.84
CA ALA A 323 -17.46 34.53 6.41
C ALA A 323 -17.70 36.00 5.99
N PRO A 324 -16.82 36.59 5.13
CA PRO A 324 -16.97 37.99 4.75
C PRO A 324 -18.22 38.21 3.90
N ALA A 325 -18.79 39.39 3.98
CA ALA A 325 -20.00 39.76 3.22
C ALA A 325 -19.76 39.83 1.69
N GLY A 326 -18.52 39.91 1.27
CA GLY A 326 -18.10 39.88 -0.16
C GLY A 326 -17.75 38.46 -0.61
N HIS A 327 -16.86 38.38 -1.59
CA HIS A 327 -16.33 37.10 -2.08
C HIS A 327 -15.10 36.68 -1.27
N ALA A 328 -15.00 35.38 -1.07
CA ALA A 328 -13.82 34.75 -0.50
C ALA A 328 -13.57 33.40 -1.19
N TYR A 329 -12.33 32.96 -1.13
CA TYR A 329 -11.92 31.64 -1.63
C TYR A 329 -11.57 30.78 -0.42
N TYR A 330 -11.94 29.52 -0.50
CA TYR A 330 -11.74 28.56 0.58
C TYR A 330 -10.98 27.35 0.08
N ARG A 331 -10.18 26.77 0.97
CA ARG A 331 -9.56 25.46 0.78
C ARG A 331 -9.53 24.71 2.11
N VAL A 332 -9.46 23.40 2.02
CA VAL A 332 -9.16 22.53 3.17
C VAL A 332 -7.68 22.24 3.16
N ARG A 333 -7.00 22.63 4.26
CA ARG A 333 -5.63 22.20 4.52
C ARG A 333 -5.72 20.92 5.33
N ALA A 334 -5.02 19.88 4.89
CA ALA A 334 -4.90 18.61 5.59
C ALA A 334 -3.43 18.39 5.97
N ASN A 335 -3.18 18.18 7.24
CA ASN A 335 -1.86 17.89 7.77
C ASN A 335 -1.85 16.50 8.41
N ARG A 336 -0.74 15.78 8.30
CA ARG A 336 -0.47 14.61 9.12
C ARG A 336 0.04 15.11 10.48
N PRO A 337 -0.47 14.56 11.60
CA PRO A 337 0.03 14.89 12.94
C PRO A 337 1.46 14.44 13.14
#